data_37204487a1b5625795a7d3a9fccb83e3
#
_entry.id   37204487a1b5625795a7d3a9fccb83e3
#
_cell.length_a   1.000
_cell.length_b   1.000
_cell.length_c   1.000
_cell.angle_alpha   90.00
_cell.angle_beta   90.00
_cell.angle_gamma   90.00
#
_symmetry.space_group_name_H-M   'P 1'
#
loop_
_entity.id
_entity.type
_entity.pdbx_description
1 polymer ?
#
loop_
_entity_poly.entity_id
_entity_poly.type
_entity_poly.pdbx_seq_one_letter_code
_entity_poly.pdbx_strand_id
1 'polypeptide(L)'
;TSQIKRGIIPSLILWGPPGTGKTTLANIIAHESERPFYALSAINSGVKDIREIIEKAKKSGGLFTAKNPILFIDEIHRFSKSQQDSLLAAVEKGWVTLIGATTENPSFEVIPALVSRCQVYILNAFGKEDLELLLKRAMVEDSVLKTKKIKLKETEALLKLSGGDGRKLLNIFELVINSEEKNTVTITDEMV
;
A
#
# COMPACT_ATOMS: atom_id res chain seq x y z
N THR A 1 -0.35 4.97 15.64
CA THR A 1 1.14 4.90 15.72
C THR A 1 1.64 4.29 17.02
N SER A 2 1.04 4.60 18.18
CA SER A 2 1.49 4.01 19.47
C SER A 2 1.20 2.51 19.58
N GLN A 3 0.11 2.02 19.00
CA GLN A 3 -0.25 0.59 19.01
C GLN A 3 0.70 -0.24 18.13
N ILE A 4 1.09 0.29 16.97
CA ILE A 4 2.05 -0.37 16.06
C ILE A 4 3.38 -0.56 16.77
N LYS A 5 3.90 0.48 17.44
CA LYS A 5 5.13 0.41 18.23
C LYS A 5 5.07 -0.60 19.40
N ARG A 6 3.88 -0.89 19.91
CA ARG A 6 3.65 -1.93 20.93
C ARG A 6 3.49 -3.33 20.34
N GLY A 7 3.57 -3.48 19.01
CA GLY A 7 3.40 -4.77 18.33
C GLY A 7 1.97 -5.30 18.29
N ILE A 8 0.99 -4.51 18.75
CA ILE A 8 -0.44 -4.88 18.72
C ILE A 8 -1.04 -4.32 17.43
N ILE A 9 -1.08 -5.16 16.42
CA ILE A 9 -1.66 -4.80 15.12
C ILE A 9 -2.87 -5.69 14.89
N PRO A 10 -4.08 -5.12 14.89
CA PRO A 10 -5.28 -5.87 14.50
C PRO A 10 -5.26 -6.15 13.00
N SER A 11 -6.06 -7.11 12.56
CA SER A 11 -6.35 -7.23 11.13
C SER A 11 -7.09 -5.98 10.65
N LEU A 12 -6.73 -5.50 9.45
CA LEU A 12 -7.26 -4.25 8.93
C LEU A 12 -7.50 -4.31 7.42
N ILE A 13 -8.39 -3.46 6.93
CA ILE A 13 -8.65 -3.24 5.52
C ILE A 13 -8.38 -1.76 5.22
N LEU A 14 -7.48 -1.52 4.28
CA LEU A 14 -7.17 -0.20 3.73
C LEU A 14 -8.02 0.03 2.49
N TRP A 15 -8.97 0.93 2.58
CA TRP A 15 -9.88 1.27 1.48
C TRP A 15 -9.64 2.68 0.98
N GLY A 16 -9.54 2.85 -0.32
CA GLY A 16 -9.38 4.17 -0.94
C GLY A 16 -8.93 4.09 -2.39
N PRO A 17 -8.92 5.23 -3.09
CA PRO A 17 -8.54 5.31 -4.50
C PRO A 17 -7.11 4.79 -4.76
N PRO A 18 -6.75 4.49 -6.01
CA PRO A 18 -5.39 4.10 -6.36
C PRO A 18 -4.37 5.20 -5.99
N GLY A 19 -3.11 4.83 -5.82
CA GLY A 19 -2.03 5.77 -5.54
C GLY A 19 -2.03 6.45 -4.17
N THR A 20 -2.93 6.07 -3.24
CA THR A 20 -3.00 6.64 -1.88
C THR A 20 -2.04 6.01 -0.87
N GLY A 21 -1.14 5.13 -1.32
CA GLY A 21 -0.11 4.55 -0.46
C GLY A 21 -0.53 3.34 0.37
N LYS A 22 -1.63 2.64 0.03
CA LYS A 22 -2.10 1.45 0.76
C LYS A 22 -1.01 0.39 0.94
N THR A 23 -0.36 0.00 -0.15
CA THR A 23 0.73 -0.99 -0.15
C THR A 23 1.96 -0.47 0.62
N THR A 24 2.29 0.81 0.46
CA THR A 24 3.40 1.46 1.18
C THR A 24 3.14 1.44 2.69
N LEU A 25 1.92 1.78 3.11
CA LEU A 25 1.53 1.76 4.53
C LEU A 25 1.61 0.34 5.11
N ALA A 26 1.17 -0.68 4.37
CA ALA A 26 1.27 -2.07 4.79
C ALA A 26 2.73 -2.51 5.00
N ASN A 27 3.63 -2.13 4.09
CA ASN A 27 5.06 -2.39 4.22
C ASN A 27 5.69 -1.69 5.44
N ILE A 28 5.34 -0.42 5.68
CA ILE A 28 5.80 0.32 6.86
C ILE A 28 5.32 -0.36 8.15
N ILE A 29 4.06 -0.76 8.22
CA ILE A 29 3.50 -1.47 9.38
C ILE A 29 4.27 -2.77 9.64
N ALA A 30 4.55 -3.53 8.59
CA ALA A 30 5.28 -4.79 8.70
C ALA A 30 6.71 -4.58 9.20
N HIS A 31 7.42 -3.61 8.63
CA HIS A 31 8.79 -3.25 9.02
C HIS A 31 8.86 -2.80 10.48
N GLU A 32 8.01 -1.86 10.89
CA GLU A 32 7.98 -1.32 12.26
C GLU A 32 7.57 -2.37 13.31
N SER A 33 6.87 -3.43 12.89
CA SER A 33 6.44 -4.50 13.81
C SER A 33 7.44 -5.64 13.93
N GLU A 34 8.47 -5.66 13.09
CA GLU A 34 9.46 -6.75 13.00
C GLU A 34 8.80 -8.13 12.83
N ARG A 35 7.72 -8.19 12.02
CA ARG A 35 6.95 -9.41 11.79
C ARG A 35 7.22 -9.93 10.38
N PRO A 36 7.22 -11.27 10.18
CA PRO A 36 7.27 -11.83 8.84
C PRO A 36 6.13 -11.24 7.97
N PHE A 37 6.46 -10.84 6.75
CA PHE A 37 5.55 -10.20 5.82
C PHE A 37 5.39 -11.04 4.56
N TYR A 38 4.16 -11.43 4.26
CA TYR A 38 3.80 -12.12 3.04
C TYR A 38 2.83 -11.25 2.25
N ALA A 39 3.15 -11.04 0.98
CA ALA A 39 2.31 -10.24 0.08
C ALA A 39 1.73 -11.12 -1.03
N LEU A 40 0.43 -11.01 -1.25
CA LEU A 40 -0.30 -11.59 -2.36
C LEU A 40 -1.04 -10.49 -3.13
N SER A 41 -1.10 -10.66 -4.44
CA SER A 41 -2.01 -9.87 -5.28
C SER A 41 -3.19 -10.75 -5.68
N ALA A 42 -4.41 -10.32 -5.37
CA ALA A 42 -5.60 -11.08 -5.71
C ALA A 42 -5.80 -11.26 -7.22
N ILE A 43 -5.10 -10.47 -8.04
CA ILE A 43 -5.11 -10.61 -9.51
C ILE A 43 -4.35 -11.87 -9.95
N ASN A 44 -3.22 -12.18 -9.29
CA ASN A 44 -2.29 -13.22 -9.73
C ASN A 44 -2.24 -14.44 -8.80
N SER A 45 -2.89 -14.38 -7.64
CA SER A 45 -2.79 -15.43 -6.60
C SER A 45 -4.05 -16.28 -6.53
N GLY A 46 -3.85 -17.60 -6.44
CA GLY A 46 -4.92 -18.58 -6.31
C GLY A 46 -5.13 -19.07 -4.87
N VAL A 47 -6.09 -19.96 -4.68
CA VAL A 47 -6.37 -20.63 -3.39
C VAL A 47 -5.14 -21.37 -2.87
N LYS A 48 -4.32 -21.92 -3.78
CA LYS A 48 -3.10 -22.66 -3.44
C LYS A 48 -2.09 -21.75 -2.73
N ASP A 49 -1.87 -20.55 -3.25
CA ASP A 49 -0.90 -19.59 -2.69
C ASP A 49 -1.31 -19.15 -1.28
N ILE A 50 -2.62 -18.90 -1.07
CA ILE A 50 -3.18 -18.58 0.25
C ILE A 50 -2.92 -19.73 1.23
N ARG A 51 -3.21 -20.97 0.82
CA ARG A 51 -3.02 -22.15 1.67
C ARG A 51 -1.57 -22.37 2.03
N GLU A 52 -0.64 -22.21 1.09
CA GLU A 52 0.79 -22.34 1.34
C GLU A 52 1.29 -21.34 2.38
N ILE A 53 0.84 -20.08 2.30
CA ILE A 53 1.21 -19.06 3.29
C ILE A 53 0.60 -19.38 4.66
N ILE A 54 -0.66 -19.79 4.70
CA ILE A 54 -1.31 -20.18 5.96
C ILE A 54 -0.57 -21.38 6.60
N GLU A 55 -0.17 -22.38 5.82
CA GLU A 55 0.59 -23.51 6.34
C GLU A 55 1.99 -23.11 6.84
N LYS A 56 2.67 -22.20 6.14
CA LYS A 56 3.94 -21.60 6.62
C LYS A 56 3.71 -20.85 7.93
N ALA A 57 2.65 -20.06 8.01
CA ALA A 57 2.31 -19.29 9.21
C ALA A 57 2.04 -20.20 10.42
N LYS A 58 1.30 -21.29 10.23
CA LYS A 58 1.05 -22.31 11.29
C LYS A 58 2.34 -22.94 11.80
N LYS A 59 3.27 -23.25 10.89
CA LYS A 59 4.55 -23.87 11.25
C LYS A 59 5.53 -22.91 11.97
N SER A 60 5.44 -21.63 11.64
CA SER A 60 6.28 -20.58 12.22
C SER A 60 5.81 -20.15 13.61
N GLY A 61 4.56 -20.41 13.96
CA GLY A 61 3.93 -20.10 15.24
C GLY A 61 4.33 -21.09 16.32
N GLY A 62 5.59 -21.09 16.75
CA GLY A 62 6.03 -21.82 17.94
C GLY A 62 5.46 -21.18 19.21
N LEU A 63 5.15 -22.00 20.22
CA LEU A 63 4.42 -21.67 21.46
C LEU A 63 4.98 -20.48 22.27
N PHE A 64 6.16 -19.96 21.95
CA PHE A 64 6.87 -19.02 22.83
C PHE A 64 7.56 -17.79 22.19
N THR A 65 7.63 -17.62 20.86
CA THR A 65 8.51 -16.57 20.31
C THR A 65 8.13 -15.88 19.00
N ALA A 66 7.18 -16.35 18.24
CA ALA A 66 6.91 -15.73 16.94
C ALA A 66 5.63 -14.89 16.97
N LYS A 67 5.78 -13.59 16.78
CA LYS A 67 4.66 -12.73 16.43
C LYS A 67 4.02 -13.27 15.14
N ASN A 68 2.70 -13.43 15.10
CA ASN A 68 1.99 -13.93 13.92
C ASN A 68 2.39 -13.11 12.68
N PRO A 69 2.64 -13.76 11.52
CA PRO A 69 3.02 -13.06 10.31
C PRO A 69 1.91 -12.13 9.85
N ILE A 70 2.30 -11.08 9.15
CA ILE A 70 1.39 -10.19 8.45
C ILE A 70 1.18 -10.76 7.04
N LEU A 71 -0.08 -10.97 6.66
CA LEU A 71 -0.48 -11.31 5.31
C LEU A 71 -1.13 -10.08 4.66
N PHE A 72 -0.43 -9.48 3.72
CA PHE A 72 -0.94 -8.39 2.90
C PHE A 72 -1.59 -8.94 1.64
N ILE A 73 -2.79 -8.47 1.33
CA ILE A 73 -3.52 -8.83 0.12
C ILE A 73 -3.91 -7.57 -0.62
N ASP A 74 -3.28 -7.36 -1.77
CA ASP A 74 -3.66 -6.28 -2.67
C ASP A 74 -4.88 -6.65 -3.49
N GLU A 75 -5.81 -5.69 -3.65
CA GLU A 75 -7.09 -5.85 -4.36
C GLU A 75 -7.93 -7.02 -3.82
N ILE A 76 -8.05 -7.13 -2.48
CA ILE A 76 -8.74 -8.24 -1.79
C ILE A 76 -10.17 -8.50 -2.30
N HIS A 77 -10.84 -7.48 -2.84
CA HIS A 77 -12.17 -7.60 -3.43
C HIS A 77 -12.23 -8.54 -4.65
N ARG A 78 -11.09 -8.80 -5.29
CA ARG A 78 -10.99 -9.72 -6.44
C ARG A 78 -10.92 -11.18 -6.03
N PHE A 79 -10.72 -11.47 -4.77
CA PHE A 79 -10.79 -12.84 -4.30
C PHE A 79 -12.22 -13.36 -4.28
N SER A 80 -12.41 -14.59 -4.75
CA SER A 80 -13.68 -15.30 -4.64
C SER A 80 -14.09 -15.48 -3.17
N LYS A 81 -15.38 -15.70 -2.92
CA LYS A 81 -15.88 -15.97 -1.57
C LYS A 81 -15.13 -17.13 -0.89
N SER A 82 -14.83 -18.20 -1.61
CA SER A 82 -14.08 -19.36 -1.07
C SER A 82 -12.63 -18.99 -0.67
N GLN A 83 -12.00 -18.07 -1.38
CA GLN A 83 -10.68 -17.55 -1.02
C GLN A 83 -10.77 -16.67 0.24
N GLN A 84 -11.78 -15.83 0.32
CA GLN A 84 -12.04 -14.99 1.50
C GLN A 84 -12.40 -15.83 2.73
N ASP A 85 -13.17 -16.92 2.58
CA ASP A 85 -13.45 -17.87 3.66
C ASP A 85 -12.19 -18.55 4.20
N SER A 86 -11.25 -18.87 3.32
CA SER A 86 -9.94 -19.41 3.73
C SER A 86 -9.14 -18.41 4.56
N LEU A 87 -9.20 -17.12 4.22
CA LEU A 87 -8.61 -16.04 5.00
C LEU A 87 -9.29 -15.83 6.35
N LEU A 88 -10.63 -15.91 6.36
CA LEU A 88 -11.43 -15.80 7.59
C LEU A 88 -10.95 -16.80 8.64
N ALA A 89 -10.83 -18.07 8.26
CA ALA A 89 -10.36 -19.12 9.17
C ALA A 89 -8.96 -18.84 9.72
N ALA A 90 -8.06 -18.29 8.91
CA ALA A 90 -6.70 -17.95 9.33
C ALA A 90 -6.65 -16.75 10.29
N VAL A 91 -7.50 -15.75 10.05
CA VAL A 91 -7.64 -14.57 10.94
C VAL A 91 -8.27 -14.95 12.27
N GLU A 92 -9.36 -15.74 12.26
CA GLU A 92 -10.06 -16.20 13.47
C GLU A 92 -9.16 -17.01 14.40
N LYS A 93 -8.33 -17.87 13.82
CA LYS A 93 -7.40 -18.72 14.59
C LYS A 93 -6.10 -18.00 14.95
N GLY A 94 -5.97 -16.72 14.54
CA GLY A 94 -4.79 -15.92 14.81
C GLY A 94 -3.52 -16.44 14.15
N TRP A 95 -3.61 -17.22 13.07
CA TRP A 95 -2.43 -17.71 12.36
C TRP A 95 -1.73 -16.58 11.58
N VAL A 96 -2.52 -15.63 11.11
CA VAL A 96 -2.03 -14.43 10.42
C VAL A 96 -2.74 -13.18 10.93
N THR A 97 -2.08 -12.03 10.81
CA THR A 97 -2.71 -10.71 10.86
C THR A 97 -2.94 -10.25 9.43
N LEU A 98 -4.18 -10.05 9.04
CA LEU A 98 -4.53 -9.64 7.68
C LEU A 98 -4.41 -8.13 7.52
N ILE A 99 -3.77 -7.69 6.43
CA ILE A 99 -3.87 -6.33 5.90
C ILE A 99 -4.44 -6.44 4.49
N GLY A 100 -5.73 -6.18 4.31
CA GLY A 100 -6.37 -6.11 3.00
C GLY A 100 -6.27 -4.72 2.42
N ALA A 101 -5.98 -4.59 1.13
CA ALA A 101 -6.10 -3.33 0.39
C ALA A 101 -7.16 -3.46 -0.69
N THR A 102 -7.95 -2.41 -0.89
CA THR A 102 -9.01 -2.39 -1.90
C THR A 102 -9.30 -0.97 -2.39
N THR A 103 -9.67 -0.85 -3.65
CA THR A 103 -10.23 0.37 -4.23
C THR A 103 -11.76 0.39 -4.14
N GLU A 104 -12.39 -0.77 -3.96
CA GLU A 104 -13.84 -0.94 -3.90
C GLU A 104 -14.34 -0.90 -2.44
N ASN A 105 -15.62 -0.59 -2.26
CA ASN A 105 -16.20 -0.54 -0.93
C ASN A 105 -16.23 -1.95 -0.28
N PRO A 106 -15.48 -2.17 0.80
CA PRO A 106 -15.36 -3.48 1.42
C PRO A 106 -16.68 -4.02 1.97
N SER A 107 -17.66 -3.16 2.26
CA SER A 107 -18.97 -3.60 2.74
C SER A 107 -19.78 -4.39 1.70
N PHE A 108 -19.46 -4.24 0.42
CA PHE A 108 -20.13 -4.94 -0.68
C PHE A 108 -19.28 -6.08 -1.25
N GLU A 109 -17.97 -5.90 -1.28
CA GLU A 109 -17.06 -6.77 -2.02
C GLU A 109 -16.33 -7.80 -1.13
N VAL A 110 -16.24 -7.52 0.17
CA VAL A 110 -15.62 -8.44 1.13
C VAL A 110 -16.71 -9.10 1.97
N ILE A 111 -16.55 -10.40 2.25
CA ILE A 111 -17.55 -11.12 3.06
C ILE A 111 -17.73 -10.46 4.43
N PRO A 112 -18.97 -10.29 4.91
CA PRO A 112 -19.25 -9.59 6.17
C PRO A 112 -18.53 -10.19 7.38
N ALA A 113 -18.36 -11.50 7.40
CA ALA A 113 -17.65 -12.21 8.45
C ALA A 113 -16.17 -11.80 8.54
N LEU A 114 -15.50 -11.50 7.42
CA LEU A 114 -14.12 -11.04 7.40
C LEU A 114 -14.04 -9.55 7.77
N VAL A 115 -14.95 -8.73 7.23
CA VAL A 115 -15.02 -7.30 7.56
C VAL A 115 -15.22 -7.08 9.05
N SER A 116 -16.10 -7.87 9.71
CA SER A 116 -16.37 -7.76 11.16
C SER A 116 -15.16 -8.06 12.05
N ARG A 117 -14.12 -8.70 11.52
CA ARG A 117 -12.87 -9.04 12.22
C ARG A 117 -11.71 -8.10 11.87
N CYS A 118 -11.96 -7.14 11.01
CA CYS A 118 -10.97 -6.17 10.55
C CYS A 118 -11.38 -4.75 10.93
N GLN A 119 -10.40 -3.91 11.21
CA GLN A 119 -10.63 -2.47 11.28
C GLN A 119 -10.55 -1.89 9.87
N VAL A 120 -11.57 -1.15 9.44
CA VAL A 120 -11.56 -0.51 8.11
C VAL A 120 -11.03 0.92 8.25
N TYR A 121 -9.98 1.22 7.49
CA TYR A 121 -9.40 2.55 7.39
C TYR A 121 -9.61 3.10 5.98
N ILE A 122 -10.16 4.29 5.91
CA ILE A 122 -10.39 4.99 4.64
C ILE A 122 -9.18 5.88 4.37
N LEU A 123 -8.55 5.69 3.22
CA LEU A 123 -7.49 6.54 2.70
C LEU A 123 -8.09 7.44 1.61
N ASN A 124 -8.03 8.73 1.83
CA ASN A 124 -8.50 9.70 0.84
C ASN A 124 -7.44 9.93 -0.25
N ALA A 125 -7.85 10.38 -1.42
CA ALA A 125 -6.93 10.90 -2.43
C ALA A 125 -6.09 12.04 -1.83
N PHE A 126 -4.84 12.16 -2.30
CA PHE A 126 -3.97 13.23 -1.84
C PHE A 126 -4.50 14.60 -2.24
N GLY A 127 -4.46 15.56 -1.30
CA GLY A 127 -4.71 16.96 -1.58
C GLY A 127 -3.53 17.63 -2.28
N LYS A 128 -3.73 18.87 -2.71
CA LYS A 128 -2.68 19.67 -3.40
C LYS A 128 -1.40 19.75 -2.56
N GLU A 129 -1.53 20.06 -1.29
CA GLU A 129 -0.40 20.21 -0.36
C GLU A 129 0.38 18.90 -0.17
N ASP A 130 -0.34 17.77 -0.06
CA ASP A 130 0.28 16.45 0.07
C ASP A 130 1.05 16.06 -1.18
N LEU A 131 0.51 16.35 -2.37
CA LEU A 131 1.15 16.06 -3.65
C LEU A 131 2.40 16.93 -3.85
N GLU A 132 2.34 18.21 -3.50
CA GLU A 132 3.51 19.10 -3.53
C GLU A 132 4.60 18.63 -2.56
N LEU A 133 4.21 18.20 -1.37
CA LEU A 133 5.15 17.61 -0.40
C LEU A 133 5.79 16.33 -0.95
N LEU A 134 5.00 15.48 -1.61
CA LEU A 134 5.49 14.24 -2.21
C LEU A 134 6.54 14.53 -3.29
N LEU A 135 6.32 15.53 -4.17
CA LEU A 135 7.30 15.95 -5.16
C LEU A 135 8.60 16.47 -4.52
N LYS A 136 8.49 17.33 -3.50
CA LYS A 136 9.66 17.86 -2.77
C LYS A 136 10.48 16.74 -2.12
N ARG A 137 9.80 15.77 -1.52
CA ARG A 137 10.48 14.61 -0.91
C ARG A 137 11.16 13.74 -1.96
N ALA A 138 10.50 13.44 -3.08
CA ALA A 138 11.08 12.68 -4.17
C ALA A 138 12.38 13.33 -4.70
N MET A 139 12.39 14.64 -4.86
CA MET A 139 13.59 15.38 -5.31
C MET A 139 14.78 15.26 -4.35
N VAL A 140 14.54 15.10 -3.05
CA VAL A 140 15.58 15.05 -2.02
C VAL A 140 16.00 13.62 -1.70
N GLU A 141 15.05 12.68 -1.64
CA GLU A 141 15.25 11.33 -1.15
C GLU A 141 15.61 10.33 -2.27
N ASP A 142 15.11 10.55 -3.49
CA ASP A 142 15.39 9.65 -4.61
C ASP A 142 16.85 9.72 -5.06
N SER A 143 17.46 8.56 -5.29
CA SER A 143 18.88 8.43 -5.60
C SER A 143 19.26 9.05 -6.95
N VAL A 144 18.37 9.08 -7.92
CA VAL A 144 18.58 9.63 -9.25
C VAL A 144 18.22 11.11 -9.28
N LEU A 145 17.04 11.48 -8.76
CA LEU A 145 16.54 12.84 -8.80
C LEU A 145 17.42 13.83 -8.03
N LYS A 146 17.97 13.43 -6.90
CA LYS A 146 18.89 14.28 -6.12
C LYS A 146 20.20 14.65 -6.84
N THR A 147 20.56 13.93 -7.90
CA THR A 147 21.75 14.25 -8.71
C THR A 147 21.48 15.35 -9.73
N LYS A 148 20.21 15.60 -10.05
CA LYS A 148 19.77 16.64 -11.01
C LYS A 148 19.42 17.93 -10.27
N LYS A 149 19.68 19.08 -10.88
CA LYS A 149 19.22 20.38 -10.37
C LYS A 149 17.81 20.65 -10.87
N ILE A 150 16.81 20.26 -10.07
CA ILE A 150 15.41 20.41 -10.44
C ILE A 150 14.81 21.62 -9.73
N LYS A 151 14.16 22.51 -10.49
CA LYS A 151 13.37 23.64 -9.98
C LYS A 151 11.90 23.44 -10.35
N LEU A 152 11.03 23.39 -9.37
CA LEU A 152 9.59 23.42 -9.56
C LEU A 152 9.13 24.88 -9.65
N LYS A 153 8.89 25.38 -10.86
CA LYS A 153 8.38 26.75 -11.09
C LYS A 153 6.86 26.74 -11.07
N GLU A 154 6.27 25.78 -11.73
CA GLU A 154 4.83 25.57 -11.83
C GLU A 154 4.52 24.09 -11.60
N THR A 155 3.41 23.78 -10.97
CA THR A 155 3.03 22.40 -10.60
C THR A 155 1.56 22.08 -10.89
N GLU A 156 0.78 23.05 -11.39
CA GLU A 156 -0.67 22.87 -11.53
C GLU A 156 -1.05 21.78 -12.54
N ALA A 157 -0.34 21.71 -13.67
CA ALA A 157 -0.55 20.66 -14.66
C ALA A 157 -0.24 19.27 -14.08
N LEU A 158 0.90 19.10 -13.39
CA LEU A 158 1.26 17.84 -12.70
C LEU A 158 0.18 17.41 -11.71
N LEU A 159 -0.27 18.33 -10.86
CA LEU A 159 -1.28 18.06 -9.83
C LEU A 159 -2.62 17.71 -10.45
N LYS A 160 -3.04 18.46 -11.47
CA LYS A 160 -4.31 18.22 -12.18
C LYS A 160 -4.31 16.87 -12.88
N LEU A 161 -3.24 16.53 -13.58
CA LEU A 161 -3.13 15.25 -14.30
C LEU A 161 -3.03 14.07 -13.36
N SER A 162 -2.42 14.23 -12.19
CA SER A 162 -2.35 13.15 -11.17
C SER A 162 -3.72 12.79 -10.60
N GLY A 163 -4.62 13.77 -10.50
CA GLY A 163 -5.97 13.54 -9.95
C GLY A 163 -5.97 13.04 -8.49
N GLY A 164 -4.95 13.37 -7.70
CA GLY A 164 -4.82 12.89 -6.31
C GLY A 164 -4.12 11.53 -6.16
N ASP A 165 -3.65 10.95 -7.27
CA ASP A 165 -2.88 9.69 -7.28
C ASP A 165 -1.38 10.00 -7.20
N GLY A 166 -0.74 9.67 -6.06
CA GLY A 166 0.68 9.92 -5.83
C GLY A 166 1.59 9.11 -6.77
N ARG A 167 1.20 7.90 -7.18
CA ARG A 167 1.97 7.09 -8.13
C ARG A 167 1.95 7.74 -9.51
N LYS A 168 0.77 8.14 -9.97
CA LYS A 168 0.60 8.83 -11.25
C LYS A 168 1.38 10.15 -11.28
N LEU A 169 1.35 10.91 -10.18
CA LEU A 169 2.13 12.14 -10.04
C LEU A 169 3.62 11.88 -10.26
N LEU A 170 4.19 10.92 -9.53
CA LEU A 170 5.62 10.60 -9.61
C LEU A 170 6.00 10.07 -11.00
N ASN A 171 5.15 9.27 -11.63
CA ASN A 171 5.40 8.78 -12.98
C ASN A 171 5.43 9.93 -14.01
N ILE A 172 4.47 10.86 -13.95
CA ILE A 172 4.46 12.03 -14.84
C ILE A 172 5.69 12.89 -14.59
N PHE A 173 6.03 13.13 -13.32
CA PHE A 173 7.20 13.90 -12.93
C PHE A 173 8.50 13.30 -13.47
N GLU A 174 8.66 11.98 -13.35
CA GLU A 174 9.81 11.26 -13.89
C GLU A 174 9.90 11.36 -15.42
N LEU A 175 8.76 11.21 -16.12
CA LEU A 175 8.71 11.37 -17.58
C LEU A 175 9.16 12.77 -18.01
N VAL A 176 8.68 13.83 -17.35
CA VAL A 176 9.07 15.21 -17.67
C VAL A 176 10.56 15.43 -17.43
N ILE A 177 11.12 14.90 -16.34
CA ILE A 177 12.55 15.02 -16.06
C ILE A 177 13.41 14.26 -17.07
N ASN A 178 12.95 13.10 -17.50
CA ASN A 178 13.70 12.26 -18.44
C ASN A 178 13.59 12.72 -19.90
N SER A 179 12.59 13.55 -20.24
CA SER A 179 12.52 14.20 -21.56
C SER A 179 13.58 15.28 -21.76
N GLU A 180 14.17 15.76 -20.67
CA GLU A 180 15.23 16.79 -20.71
C GLU A 180 16.62 16.17 -20.56
N GLU A 181 17.48 16.40 -21.55
CA GLU A 181 18.87 15.90 -21.54
C GLU A 181 19.77 16.67 -20.55
N LYS A 182 19.33 17.84 -20.10
CA LYS A 182 20.13 18.74 -19.25
C LYS A 182 20.10 18.32 -17.78
N ASN A 183 21.23 18.48 -17.09
CA ASN A 183 21.34 18.29 -15.65
C ASN A 183 20.54 19.30 -14.81
N THR A 184 20.10 20.42 -15.42
CA THR A 184 19.29 21.45 -14.78
C THR A 184 17.94 21.51 -15.49
N VAL A 185 16.87 21.16 -14.79
CA VAL A 185 15.50 21.15 -15.31
C VAL A 185 14.64 22.13 -14.52
N THR A 186 13.98 23.03 -15.23
CA THR A 186 12.97 23.92 -14.62
C THR A 186 11.60 23.49 -15.11
N ILE A 187 10.80 22.91 -14.21
CA ILE A 187 9.49 22.38 -14.55
C ILE A 187 8.47 23.50 -14.59
N THR A 188 7.76 23.58 -15.71
CA THR A 188 6.63 24.47 -15.97
C THR A 188 5.43 23.65 -16.40
N ASP A 189 4.24 24.23 -16.34
CA ASP A 189 3.02 23.56 -16.75
C ASP A 189 2.96 23.25 -18.25
N GLU A 190 3.71 23.98 -19.07
CA GLU A 190 3.84 23.72 -20.52
C GLU A 190 4.64 22.46 -20.87
N MET A 191 5.47 21.97 -19.94
CA MET A 191 6.28 20.75 -20.13
C MET A 191 5.52 19.45 -19.81
N VAL A 192 4.35 19.57 -19.22
CA VAL A 192 3.53 18.48 -18.69
C VAL A 192 2.33 18.23 -19.60
#